data_3eddf016955a094bfd6cb0b961e47915
#
_entry.id   3eddf016955a094bfd6cb0b961e47915
#
_cell.length_a   1.000
_cell.length_b   1.000
_cell.length_c   1.000
_cell.angle_alpha   90.00
_cell.angle_beta   90.00
_cell.angle_gamma   90.00
#
_symmetry.space_group_name_H-M   'P 1'
#
loop_
_entity.id
_entity.type
_entity.pdbx_description
1 polymer ?
#
loop_
_entity_poly.entity_id
_entity_poly.type
_entity_poly.pdbx_seq_one_letter_code
_entity_poly.pdbx_strand_id
1 'polypeptide(L)'
;LKQRFEEVMPPIMERAGIDMWILITREYNEDPVVRTMLPATWLNARRRTILVFNKNPGTDEVERMAVARYNFGDNIQSVWDKEKQQDQWQALADLVEARDPKTIGLNFSEDYGIADGITKTDYEGLMQALPSKYKERIVSAEPLAVGWIETRTELEMEIFEELVATTHAVIAEAFSNKVITPGETTTEDVVWFLRQKVTDLGYDTWFHPTVDIQRTNEELESHITAFSN
;
A
#
# COMPACT_ATOMS: atom_id res chain seq x y z
N LEU A 1 12.55 2.58 -2.57
CA LEU A 1 11.77 3.18 -1.48
C LEU A 1 12.29 4.59 -1.14
N LYS A 2 13.62 4.80 -0.99
CA LYS A 2 14.19 6.13 -0.74
C LYS A 2 13.75 7.12 -1.82
N GLN A 3 13.93 6.77 -3.10
CA GLN A 3 13.52 7.59 -4.23
C GLN A 3 12.03 7.95 -4.20
N ARG A 4 11.16 6.99 -3.83
CA ARG A 4 9.73 7.27 -3.68
C ARG A 4 9.43 8.32 -2.61
N PHE A 5 10.13 8.28 -1.49
CA PHE A 5 9.99 9.31 -0.45
C PHE A 5 10.50 10.68 -0.90
N GLU A 6 11.45 10.74 -1.82
CA GLU A 6 12.05 11.99 -2.30
C GLU A 6 11.30 12.55 -3.51
N GLU A 7 10.79 11.72 -4.42
CA GLU A 7 10.20 12.15 -5.68
C GLU A 7 8.67 12.03 -5.73
N VAL A 8 8.07 11.08 -5.01
CA VAL A 8 6.61 10.85 -5.05
C VAL A 8 5.90 11.55 -3.90
N MET A 9 6.46 11.49 -2.68
CA MET A 9 5.79 12.02 -1.48
C MET A 9 5.52 13.54 -1.55
N PRO A 10 6.49 14.41 -1.89
CA PRO A 10 6.25 15.85 -1.90
C PRO A 10 5.14 16.28 -2.88
N PRO A 11 5.15 15.84 -4.16
CA PRO A 11 4.11 16.26 -5.10
C PRO A 11 2.72 15.72 -4.78
N ILE A 12 2.59 14.53 -4.20
CA ILE A 12 1.26 14.04 -3.80
C ILE A 12 0.71 14.82 -2.61
N MET A 13 1.54 15.18 -1.62
CA MET A 13 1.12 16.02 -0.50
C MET A 13 0.72 17.41 -0.97
N GLU A 14 1.48 18.02 -1.89
CA GLU A 14 1.14 19.33 -2.50
C GLU A 14 -0.20 19.26 -3.23
N ARG A 15 -0.37 18.29 -4.11
CA ARG A 15 -1.59 18.10 -4.91
C ARG A 15 -2.82 17.88 -4.04
N ALA A 16 -2.67 17.13 -2.93
CA ALA A 16 -3.76 16.86 -2.00
C ALA A 16 -4.04 18.01 -1.03
N GLY A 17 -3.15 18.99 -0.90
CA GLY A 17 -3.26 20.09 0.06
C GLY A 17 -3.21 19.59 1.53
N ILE A 18 -2.49 18.52 1.80
CA ILE A 18 -2.34 17.93 3.12
C ILE A 18 -0.93 18.21 3.65
N ASP A 19 -0.85 18.95 4.76
CA ASP A 19 0.42 19.36 5.36
C ASP A 19 1.08 18.20 6.13
N MET A 20 0.29 17.40 6.83
CA MET A 20 0.78 16.28 7.63
C MET A 20 -0.01 15.01 7.34
N TRP A 21 0.70 13.92 7.04
CA TRP A 21 0.11 12.59 6.88
C TRP A 21 0.54 11.70 8.03
N ILE A 22 -0.43 11.19 8.78
CA ILE A 22 -0.21 10.30 9.92
C ILE A 22 -0.75 8.92 9.57
N LEU A 23 0.13 7.92 9.55
CA LEU A 23 -0.23 6.52 9.36
C LEU A 23 0.02 5.77 10.67
N ILE A 24 -1.01 5.10 11.15
CA ILE A 24 -0.96 4.33 12.40
C ILE A 24 -1.19 2.88 12.08
N THR A 25 -0.22 2.06 12.45
CA THR A 25 -0.25 0.62 12.16
C THR A 25 0.10 -0.20 13.38
N ARG A 26 -0.39 -1.44 13.43
CA ARG A 26 -0.05 -2.41 14.49
C ARG A 26 0.43 -3.72 13.89
N GLU A 27 1.36 -4.36 14.61
CA GLU A 27 1.82 -5.71 14.29
C GLU A 27 0.62 -6.66 14.13
N TYR A 28 0.59 -7.41 13.04
CA TYR A 28 -0.50 -8.31 12.58
C TYR A 28 -1.79 -7.63 12.10
N ASN A 29 -1.84 -6.32 12.09
CA ASN A 29 -2.96 -5.54 11.54
C ASN A 29 -2.41 -4.26 10.94
N GLU A 30 -1.55 -4.44 9.96
CA GLU A 30 -0.87 -3.34 9.29
C GLU A 30 -1.82 -2.59 8.37
N ASP A 31 -1.70 -1.27 8.42
CA ASP A 31 -2.25 -0.39 7.40
C ASP A 31 -1.72 -0.80 6.02
N PRO A 32 -2.58 -0.99 5.00
CA PRO A 32 -2.16 -1.45 3.67
C PRO A 32 -1.11 -0.56 3.01
N VAL A 33 -1.17 0.76 3.22
CA VAL A 33 -0.19 1.70 2.67
C VAL A 33 1.15 1.55 3.38
N VAL A 34 1.14 1.40 4.71
CA VAL A 34 2.37 1.17 5.50
C VAL A 34 3.08 -0.10 5.05
N ARG A 35 2.35 -1.14 4.66
CA ARG A 35 2.95 -2.37 4.11
C ARG A 35 3.81 -2.10 2.87
N THR A 36 3.41 -1.15 2.03
CA THR A 36 4.20 -0.76 0.84
C THR A 36 5.43 0.09 1.18
N MET A 37 5.50 0.60 2.39
CA MET A 37 6.61 1.40 2.91
C MET A 37 7.60 0.58 3.75
N LEU A 38 7.30 -0.70 4.03
CA LEU A 38 8.19 -1.57 4.80
C LEU A 38 9.54 -1.73 4.10
N PRO A 39 10.65 -1.73 4.86
CA PRO A 39 11.93 -2.15 4.32
C PRO A 39 11.85 -3.56 3.75
N ALA A 40 12.54 -3.84 2.65
CA ALA A 40 12.47 -5.14 1.95
C ALA A 40 12.81 -6.36 2.83
N THR A 41 13.54 -6.15 3.91
CA THR A 41 13.92 -7.20 4.88
C THR A 41 12.90 -7.39 6.01
N TRP A 42 11.83 -6.60 6.04
CA TRP A 42 10.82 -6.67 7.09
C TRP A 42 9.55 -7.37 6.57
N LEU A 43 9.05 -8.33 7.33
CA LEU A 43 7.78 -9.01 7.03
C LEU A 43 6.57 -8.20 7.49
N ASN A 44 6.74 -7.42 8.57
CA ASN A 44 5.68 -6.62 9.18
C ASN A 44 6.26 -5.45 9.98
N ALA A 45 5.43 -4.49 10.33
CA ALA A 45 5.74 -3.49 11.35
C ALA A 45 5.74 -4.14 12.75
N ARG A 46 6.37 -3.51 13.72
CA ARG A 46 6.43 -4.03 15.09
C ARG A 46 5.55 -3.20 16.01
N ARG A 47 4.76 -3.88 16.86
CA ARG A 47 3.92 -3.23 17.85
C ARG A 47 3.01 -2.17 17.20
N ARG A 48 2.74 -1.07 17.92
CA ARG A 48 2.16 0.11 17.29
C ARG A 48 3.29 0.99 16.76
N THR A 49 3.30 1.22 15.47
CA THR A 49 4.20 2.11 14.76
C THR A 49 3.38 3.24 14.17
N ILE A 50 3.82 4.47 14.38
CA ILE A 50 3.17 5.65 13.83
C ILE A 50 4.18 6.35 12.95
N LEU A 51 3.86 6.48 11.66
CA LEU A 51 4.65 7.25 10.70
C LEU A 51 4.02 8.61 10.53
N VAL A 52 4.84 9.64 10.50
CA VAL A 52 4.42 11.02 10.30
C VAL A 52 5.26 11.64 9.19
N PHE A 53 4.59 12.06 8.14
CA PHE A 53 5.15 12.84 7.05
C PHE A 53 4.64 14.27 7.18
N ASN A 54 5.55 15.23 7.33
CA ASN A 54 5.19 16.63 7.49
C ASN A 54 5.85 17.46 6.39
N LYS A 55 5.05 18.11 5.57
CA LYS A 55 5.53 18.99 4.53
C LYS A 55 5.92 20.34 5.14
N ASN A 56 7.16 20.75 4.93
CA ASN A 56 7.63 22.05 5.39
C ASN A 56 7.04 23.17 4.52
N PRO A 57 6.40 24.17 5.12
CA PRO A 57 5.81 25.28 4.36
C PRO A 57 6.82 25.98 3.45
N GLY A 58 6.47 26.13 2.16
CA GLY A 58 7.28 26.84 1.19
C GLY A 58 8.51 26.09 0.66
N THR A 59 8.63 24.79 0.95
CA THR A 59 9.67 23.90 0.44
C THR A 59 9.08 22.62 -0.12
N ASP A 60 9.87 21.88 -0.92
CA ASP A 60 9.52 20.53 -1.36
C ASP A 60 10.00 19.45 -0.36
N GLU A 61 10.51 19.86 0.80
CA GLU A 61 10.99 18.94 1.80
C GLU A 61 9.83 18.36 2.63
N VAL A 62 9.84 17.05 2.79
CA VAL A 62 8.93 16.32 3.66
C VAL A 62 9.75 15.68 4.78
N GLU A 63 9.51 16.11 6.03
CA GLU A 63 10.05 15.46 7.21
C GLU A 63 9.45 14.05 7.33
N ARG A 64 10.29 13.06 7.61
CA ARG A 64 9.92 11.66 7.74
C ARG A 64 10.24 11.18 9.14
N MET A 65 9.23 10.98 9.95
CA MET A 65 9.36 10.72 11.38
C MET A 65 8.59 9.47 11.79
N ALA A 66 9.14 8.71 12.72
CA ALA A 66 8.45 7.59 13.35
C ALA A 66 8.27 7.87 14.85
N VAL A 67 7.03 7.90 15.32
CA VAL A 67 6.73 7.81 16.74
C VAL A 67 6.70 6.32 17.10
N ALA A 68 7.88 5.73 17.16
CA ALA A 68 8.15 4.32 17.42
C ALA A 68 9.45 4.19 18.23
N ARG A 69 9.72 3.03 18.82
CA ARG A 69 10.94 2.76 19.61
C ARG A 69 12.19 2.46 18.76
N TYR A 70 12.05 2.55 17.44
CA TYR A 70 13.09 2.19 16.48
C TYR A 70 12.88 2.98 15.19
N ASN A 71 13.97 3.15 14.44
CA ASN A 71 13.89 3.70 13.10
C ASN A 71 13.10 2.75 12.17
N PHE A 72 12.26 3.30 11.33
CA PHE A 72 11.54 2.53 10.34
C PHE A 72 12.41 2.38 9.08
N GLY A 73 13.27 1.36 9.12
CA GLY A 73 14.35 1.21 8.17
C GLY A 73 15.36 2.38 8.23
N ASP A 74 15.99 2.64 7.09
CA ASP A 74 16.99 3.71 6.97
C ASP A 74 16.38 5.06 6.57
N ASN A 75 15.12 5.07 6.14
CA ASN A 75 14.50 6.23 5.53
C ASN A 75 13.66 7.09 6.49
N ILE A 76 13.19 6.54 7.61
CA ILE A 76 12.32 7.23 8.56
C ILE A 76 12.91 7.09 9.97
N GLN A 77 13.31 8.21 10.55
CA GLN A 77 13.96 8.23 11.86
C GLN A 77 12.95 8.23 13.00
N SER A 78 13.26 7.48 14.06
CA SER A 78 12.51 7.56 15.30
C SER A 78 12.76 8.91 15.98
N VAL A 79 11.66 9.56 16.35
CA VAL A 79 11.65 10.83 17.11
C VAL A 79 11.07 10.67 18.51
N TRP A 80 10.72 9.45 18.90
CA TRP A 80 10.15 9.16 20.21
C TRP A 80 11.17 8.56 21.17
N ASP A 81 11.53 9.32 22.18
CA ASP A 81 12.32 8.86 23.32
C ASP A 81 11.38 8.42 24.45
N LYS A 82 11.16 7.10 24.59
CA LYS A 82 10.26 6.52 25.58
C LYS A 82 10.70 6.83 27.02
N GLU A 83 11.97 7.05 27.27
CA GLU A 83 12.48 7.35 28.63
C GLU A 83 12.09 8.78 29.07
N LYS A 84 11.90 9.69 28.09
CA LYS A 84 11.42 11.05 28.34
C LYS A 84 9.91 11.16 28.32
N GLN A 85 9.26 10.45 27.37
CA GLN A 85 7.80 10.44 27.24
C GLN A 85 7.32 9.00 27.11
N GLN A 86 6.68 8.48 28.14
CA GLN A 86 6.25 7.07 28.18
C GLN A 86 4.98 6.81 27.35
N ASP A 87 4.14 7.83 27.19
CA ASP A 87 2.92 7.73 26.41
C ASP A 87 3.18 8.07 24.93
N GLN A 88 2.99 7.09 24.06
CA GLN A 88 3.17 7.23 22.61
C GLN A 88 2.15 8.18 21.99
N TRP A 89 0.93 8.22 22.51
CA TRP A 89 -0.09 9.13 22.02
C TRP A 89 0.23 10.59 22.37
N GLN A 90 0.72 10.81 23.57
CA GLN A 90 1.17 12.14 23.99
C GLN A 90 2.38 12.58 23.16
N ALA A 91 3.33 11.68 22.90
CA ALA A 91 4.48 11.99 22.03
C ALA A 91 4.05 12.38 20.61
N LEU A 92 3.01 11.73 20.07
CA LEU A 92 2.42 12.12 18.79
C LEU A 92 1.74 13.48 18.87
N ALA A 93 0.96 13.74 19.92
CA ALA A 93 0.28 15.03 20.12
C ALA A 93 1.31 16.17 20.22
N ASP A 94 2.37 16.00 21.01
CA ASP A 94 3.46 16.98 21.15
C ASP A 94 4.14 17.25 19.79
N LEU A 95 4.31 16.20 18.95
CA LEU A 95 4.87 16.33 17.62
C LEU A 95 3.96 17.15 16.69
N VAL A 96 2.66 16.88 16.72
CA VAL A 96 1.65 17.63 15.95
C VAL A 96 1.60 19.09 16.39
N GLU A 97 1.65 19.36 17.71
CA GLU A 97 1.67 20.72 18.24
C GLU A 97 2.91 21.49 17.78
N ALA A 98 4.08 20.84 17.79
CA ALA A 98 5.34 21.45 17.39
C ALA A 98 5.40 21.85 15.90
N ARG A 99 4.62 21.18 15.01
CA ARG A 99 4.56 21.47 13.56
C ARG A 99 3.36 22.35 13.18
N ASP A 100 2.33 22.36 14.00
CA ASP A 100 1.07 23.10 13.82
C ASP A 100 0.48 22.98 12.40
N PRO A 101 0.32 21.75 11.82
CA PRO A 101 -0.19 21.56 10.48
C PRO A 101 -1.61 22.12 10.35
N LYS A 102 -1.96 22.70 9.21
CA LYS A 102 -3.30 23.20 8.93
C LYS A 102 -4.25 22.08 8.52
N THR A 103 -3.70 21.03 7.89
CA THR A 103 -4.44 19.87 7.39
C THR A 103 -3.72 18.59 7.78
N ILE A 104 -4.44 17.66 8.41
CA ILE A 104 -3.91 16.38 8.88
C ILE A 104 -4.65 15.24 8.17
N GLY A 105 -3.93 14.48 7.35
CA GLY A 105 -4.46 13.31 6.67
C GLY A 105 -4.35 12.05 7.53
N LEU A 106 -5.43 11.29 7.63
CA LEU A 106 -5.48 9.95 8.21
C LEU A 106 -6.04 8.97 7.18
N ASN A 107 -5.57 7.72 7.22
CA ASN A 107 -6.02 6.69 6.29
C ASN A 107 -7.40 6.15 6.67
N PHE A 108 -8.45 6.87 6.27
CA PHE A 108 -9.83 6.40 6.21
C PHE A 108 -10.45 6.79 4.87
N SER A 109 -11.27 5.90 4.31
CA SER A 109 -11.90 6.07 3.01
C SER A 109 -13.22 5.29 2.95
N GLU A 110 -14.20 5.84 2.27
CA GLU A 110 -15.46 5.16 1.94
C GLU A 110 -15.34 4.34 0.64
N ASP A 111 -14.47 4.78 -0.29
CA ASP A 111 -14.38 4.24 -1.65
C ASP A 111 -13.26 3.22 -1.84
N TYR A 112 -12.12 3.39 -1.15
CA TYR A 112 -10.92 2.57 -1.37
C TYR A 112 -10.46 1.89 -0.09
N GLY A 113 -10.73 0.59 0.05
CA GLY A 113 -10.32 -0.19 1.22
C GLY A 113 -8.81 -0.18 1.49
N ILE A 114 -7.97 0.03 0.46
CA ILE A 114 -6.52 0.19 0.61
C ILE A 114 -6.13 1.52 1.30
N ALA A 115 -7.00 2.51 1.23
CA ALA A 115 -6.83 3.82 1.87
C ALA A 115 -7.56 3.91 3.23
N ASP A 116 -8.23 2.84 3.66
CA ASP A 116 -8.99 2.75 4.92
C ASP A 116 -8.24 1.89 5.95
N GLY A 117 -6.99 2.26 6.24
CA GLY A 117 -6.08 1.45 7.05
C GLY A 117 -6.10 1.75 8.55
N ILE A 118 -6.66 2.90 8.98
CA ILE A 118 -6.71 3.23 10.41
C ILE A 118 -7.76 2.39 11.13
N THR A 119 -7.37 1.73 12.23
CA THR A 119 -8.34 1.01 13.05
C THR A 119 -9.16 1.97 13.90
N LYS A 120 -10.40 1.58 14.22
CA LYS A 120 -11.24 2.35 15.14
C LYS A 120 -10.53 2.64 16.46
N THR A 121 -9.87 1.66 17.04
CA THR A 121 -9.15 1.79 18.32
C THR A 121 -8.01 2.81 18.24
N ASP A 122 -7.26 2.82 17.13
CA ASP A 122 -6.15 3.76 16.96
C ASP A 122 -6.66 5.18 16.64
N TYR A 123 -7.75 5.28 15.88
CA TYR A 123 -8.44 6.55 15.66
C TYR A 123 -8.95 7.16 16.98
N GLU A 124 -9.63 6.36 17.81
CA GLU A 124 -10.12 6.80 19.12
C GLU A 124 -8.98 7.22 20.05
N GLY A 125 -7.87 6.45 20.06
CA GLY A 125 -6.68 6.79 20.84
C GLY A 125 -6.06 8.12 20.41
N LEU A 126 -5.95 8.35 19.10
CA LEU A 126 -5.49 9.62 18.56
C LEU A 126 -6.45 10.77 18.94
N MET A 127 -7.77 10.57 18.79
CA MET A 127 -8.78 11.58 19.15
C MET A 127 -8.77 11.93 20.64
N GLN A 128 -8.41 11.00 21.52
CA GLN A 128 -8.28 11.30 22.94
C GLN A 128 -7.04 12.15 23.24
N ALA A 129 -5.94 11.92 22.55
CA ALA A 129 -4.67 12.59 22.80
C ALA A 129 -4.55 13.97 22.15
N LEU A 130 -5.13 14.16 20.95
CA LEU A 130 -5.00 15.42 20.23
C LEU A 130 -5.80 16.56 20.88
N PRO A 131 -5.22 17.78 20.98
CA PRO A 131 -5.98 18.99 21.27
C PRO A 131 -7.11 19.25 20.26
N SER A 132 -8.22 19.83 20.72
CA SER A 132 -9.43 20.02 19.91
C SER A 132 -9.17 20.74 18.59
N LYS A 133 -8.29 21.75 18.57
CA LYS A 133 -7.94 22.51 17.36
C LYS A 133 -7.37 21.62 16.22
N TYR A 134 -6.69 20.52 16.54
CA TYR A 134 -6.14 19.61 15.54
C TYR A 134 -7.14 18.56 15.08
N LYS A 135 -8.09 18.17 15.94
CA LYS A 135 -9.17 17.25 15.55
C LYS A 135 -10.02 17.82 14.41
N GLU A 136 -10.24 19.13 14.41
CA GLU A 136 -11.00 19.84 13.37
C GLU A 136 -10.24 19.95 12.04
N ARG A 137 -8.92 19.67 12.03
CA ARG A 137 -8.05 19.71 10.85
C ARG A 137 -7.87 18.34 10.17
N ILE A 138 -8.50 17.31 10.73
CA ILE A 138 -8.37 15.94 10.21
C ILE A 138 -9.25 15.78 8.97
N VAL A 139 -8.63 15.22 7.93
CA VAL A 139 -9.27 14.87 6.66
C VAL A 139 -8.86 13.45 6.24
N SER A 140 -9.60 12.86 5.30
CA SER A 140 -9.18 11.62 4.66
C SER A 140 -7.88 11.81 3.89
N ALA A 141 -6.92 10.91 4.12
CA ALA A 141 -5.68 10.82 3.34
C ALA A 141 -5.82 9.94 2.10
N GLU A 142 -7.04 9.60 1.67
CA GLU A 142 -7.29 8.82 0.46
C GLU A 142 -6.49 9.31 -0.75
N PRO A 143 -6.46 10.65 -1.08
CA PRO A 143 -5.67 11.13 -2.21
C PRO A 143 -4.16 10.86 -2.07
N LEU A 144 -3.64 10.83 -0.83
CA LEU A 144 -2.24 10.48 -0.57
C LEU A 144 -1.99 8.97 -0.72
N ALA A 145 -2.87 8.16 -0.16
CA ALA A 145 -2.78 6.71 -0.24
C ALA A 145 -2.84 6.21 -1.69
N VAL A 146 -3.83 6.70 -2.45
CA VAL A 146 -3.97 6.41 -3.88
C VAL A 146 -2.77 6.93 -4.67
N GLY A 147 -2.41 8.20 -4.49
CA GLY A 147 -1.26 8.81 -5.18
C GLY A 147 0.05 8.08 -4.89
N TRP A 148 0.27 7.65 -3.65
CA TRP A 148 1.45 6.86 -3.28
C TRP A 148 1.50 5.52 -4.01
N ILE A 149 0.38 4.82 -4.13
CA ILE A 149 0.34 3.47 -4.71
C ILE A 149 0.36 3.51 -6.24
N GLU A 150 -0.31 4.47 -6.87
CA GLU A 150 -0.42 4.54 -8.34
C GLU A 150 0.80 5.16 -9.04
N THR A 151 1.52 6.08 -8.36
CA THR A 151 2.66 6.78 -8.97
C THR A 151 3.89 5.88 -9.04
N ARG A 152 4.59 5.90 -10.17
CA ARG A 152 5.85 5.17 -10.39
C ARG A 152 7.01 6.15 -10.57
N THR A 153 8.19 5.78 -10.03
CA THR A 153 9.45 6.47 -10.33
C THR A 153 10.04 5.96 -11.65
N GLU A 154 11.01 6.67 -12.21
CA GLU A 154 11.68 6.22 -13.44
C GLU A 154 12.28 4.82 -13.30
N LEU A 155 12.95 4.55 -12.17
CA LEU A 155 13.53 3.23 -11.90
C LEU A 155 12.45 2.13 -11.81
N GLU A 156 11.29 2.42 -11.24
CA GLU A 156 10.17 1.47 -11.21
C GLU A 156 9.60 1.23 -12.61
N MET A 157 9.61 2.24 -13.49
CA MET A 157 9.16 2.09 -14.87
C MET A 157 10.08 1.16 -15.67
N GLU A 158 11.40 1.21 -15.47
CA GLU A 158 12.34 0.27 -16.11
C GLU A 158 12.03 -1.19 -15.73
N ILE A 159 11.78 -1.44 -14.44
CA ILE A 159 11.40 -2.77 -13.94
C ILE A 159 10.01 -3.17 -14.47
N PHE A 160 9.10 -2.20 -14.60
CA PHE A 160 7.73 -2.45 -15.05
C PHE A 160 7.66 -2.96 -16.48
N GLU A 161 8.53 -2.49 -17.37
CA GLU A 161 8.63 -3.00 -18.75
C GLU A 161 9.00 -4.49 -18.78
N GLU A 162 9.95 -4.92 -17.95
CA GLU A 162 10.33 -6.32 -17.82
C GLU A 162 9.20 -7.19 -17.26
N LEU A 163 8.49 -6.69 -16.24
CA LEU A 163 7.33 -7.37 -15.65
C LEU A 163 6.21 -7.57 -16.68
N VAL A 164 5.92 -6.56 -17.49
CA VAL A 164 4.92 -6.64 -18.56
C VAL A 164 5.34 -7.66 -19.62
N ALA A 165 6.59 -7.65 -20.06
CA ALA A 165 7.10 -8.62 -21.04
C ALA A 165 7.03 -10.06 -20.49
N THR A 166 7.40 -10.26 -19.22
CA THR A 166 7.30 -11.56 -18.54
C THR A 166 5.83 -12.01 -18.42
N THR A 167 4.93 -11.11 -18.07
CA THR A 167 3.48 -11.40 -17.97
C THR A 167 2.93 -11.87 -19.33
N HIS A 168 3.25 -11.16 -20.41
CA HIS A 168 2.85 -11.57 -21.76
C HIS A 168 3.42 -12.95 -22.15
N ALA A 169 4.67 -13.23 -21.80
CA ALA A 169 5.28 -14.54 -22.08
C ALA A 169 4.57 -15.68 -21.30
N VAL A 170 4.23 -15.44 -20.03
CA VAL A 170 3.47 -16.39 -19.20
C VAL A 170 2.07 -16.65 -19.78
N ILE A 171 1.37 -15.60 -20.18
CA ILE A 171 0.05 -15.70 -20.82
C ILE A 171 0.16 -16.50 -22.15
N ALA A 172 1.13 -16.17 -22.99
CA ALA A 172 1.35 -16.87 -24.26
C ALA A 172 1.65 -18.37 -24.06
N GLU A 173 2.42 -18.72 -23.03
CA GLU A 173 2.68 -20.12 -22.68
C GLU A 173 1.43 -20.81 -22.16
N ALA A 174 0.67 -20.16 -21.28
CA ALA A 174 -0.57 -20.69 -20.70
C ALA A 174 -1.63 -21.03 -21.77
N PHE A 175 -1.73 -20.21 -22.80
CA PHE A 175 -2.66 -20.42 -23.92
C PHE A 175 -2.01 -21.09 -25.13
N SER A 176 -1.08 -22.00 -24.92
CA SER A 176 -0.42 -22.78 -25.96
C SER A 176 -0.65 -24.28 -25.80
N ASN A 177 -0.32 -25.04 -26.84
CA ASN A 177 -0.37 -26.50 -26.80
C ASN A 177 0.64 -27.15 -25.82
N LYS A 178 1.48 -26.38 -25.17
CA LYS A 178 2.30 -26.83 -24.05
C LYS A 178 1.52 -27.07 -22.79
N VAL A 179 0.43 -26.32 -22.60
CA VAL A 179 -0.42 -26.33 -21.41
C VAL A 179 -1.81 -26.85 -21.71
N ILE A 180 -2.36 -26.53 -22.87
CA ILE A 180 -3.74 -26.90 -23.25
C ILE A 180 -3.74 -28.10 -24.16
N THR A 181 -4.36 -29.18 -23.69
CA THR A 181 -4.80 -30.33 -24.50
C THR A 181 -6.30 -30.18 -24.71
N PRO A 182 -6.77 -29.90 -25.95
CA PRO A 182 -8.19 -29.74 -26.22
C PRO A 182 -9.02 -30.96 -25.79
N GLY A 183 -10.16 -30.69 -25.12
CA GLY A 183 -11.02 -31.73 -24.59
C GLY A 183 -10.60 -32.34 -23.25
N GLU A 184 -9.39 -32.05 -22.77
CA GLU A 184 -8.85 -32.56 -21.49
C GLU A 184 -8.59 -31.44 -20.49
N THR A 185 -7.88 -30.36 -20.92
CA THR A 185 -7.49 -29.25 -20.05
C THR A 185 -8.69 -28.39 -19.71
N THR A 186 -8.91 -28.12 -18.44
CA THR A 186 -9.94 -27.21 -17.96
C THR A 186 -9.41 -25.80 -17.73
N THR A 187 -10.29 -24.82 -17.56
CA THR A 187 -9.91 -23.45 -17.15
C THR A 187 -9.19 -23.44 -15.81
N GLU A 188 -9.59 -24.31 -14.89
CA GLU A 188 -8.97 -24.47 -13.57
C GLU A 188 -7.52 -24.97 -13.70
N ASP A 189 -7.23 -25.91 -14.60
CA ASP A 189 -5.87 -26.40 -14.84
C ASP A 189 -4.96 -25.25 -15.32
N VAL A 190 -5.47 -24.39 -16.20
CA VAL A 190 -4.73 -23.20 -16.66
C VAL A 190 -4.52 -22.19 -15.54
N VAL A 191 -5.50 -21.99 -14.65
CA VAL A 191 -5.34 -21.14 -13.47
C VAL A 191 -4.22 -21.68 -12.57
N TRP A 192 -4.18 -22.98 -12.30
CA TRP A 192 -3.13 -23.60 -11.49
C TRP A 192 -1.75 -23.51 -12.16
N PHE A 193 -1.68 -23.70 -13.48
CA PHE A 193 -0.46 -23.48 -14.24
C PHE A 193 0.07 -22.05 -14.06
N LEU A 194 -0.81 -21.03 -14.22
CA LEU A 194 -0.44 -19.64 -14.06
C LEU A 194 0.08 -19.33 -12.63
N ARG A 195 -0.60 -19.83 -11.61
CA ARG A 195 -0.16 -19.69 -10.22
C ARG A 195 1.21 -20.29 -9.98
N GLN A 196 1.41 -21.54 -10.42
CA GLN A 196 2.68 -22.23 -10.27
C GLN A 196 3.80 -21.51 -11.03
N LYS A 197 3.52 -21.08 -12.26
CA LYS A 197 4.52 -20.37 -13.09
C LYS A 197 4.98 -19.05 -12.44
N VAL A 198 4.07 -18.28 -11.88
CA VAL A 198 4.40 -17.04 -11.15
C VAL A 198 5.27 -17.35 -9.93
N THR A 199 4.93 -18.38 -9.17
CA THR A 199 5.72 -18.83 -8.02
C THR A 199 7.11 -19.31 -8.44
N ASP A 200 7.25 -20.09 -9.51
CA ASP A 200 8.52 -20.61 -10.03
C ASP A 200 9.44 -19.47 -10.52
N LEU A 201 8.86 -18.37 -11.00
CA LEU A 201 9.58 -17.15 -11.36
C LEU A 201 9.96 -16.27 -10.16
N GLY A 202 9.51 -16.62 -8.94
CA GLY A 202 9.80 -15.87 -7.72
C GLY A 202 8.98 -14.59 -7.58
N TYR A 203 7.86 -14.49 -8.27
CA TYR A 203 6.94 -13.34 -8.15
C TYR A 203 5.77 -13.62 -7.22
N ASP A 204 5.25 -12.54 -6.63
CA ASP A 204 3.97 -12.51 -5.93
C ASP A 204 2.90 -11.86 -6.80
N THR A 205 1.64 -12.21 -6.55
CA THR A 205 0.49 -11.58 -7.22
C THR A 205 -0.37 -10.82 -6.24
N TRP A 206 -0.97 -9.73 -6.70
CA TRP A 206 -1.97 -8.99 -5.91
C TRP A 206 -3.28 -9.78 -5.75
N PHE A 207 -3.66 -10.53 -6.78
CA PHE A 207 -4.81 -11.43 -6.80
C PHE A 207 -4.48 -12.64 -7.69
N HIS A 208 -5.20 -13.73 -7.48
CA HIS A 208 -5.04 -14.91 -8.33
C HIS A 208 -5.66 -14.69 -9.70
N PRO A 209 -4.99 -15.15 -10.78
CA PRO A 209 -5.56 -15.07 -12.12
C PRO A 209 -6.84 -15.90 -12.22
N THR A 210 -7.77 -15.46 -13.05
CA THR A 210 -8.93 -16.21 -13.49
C THR A 210 -8.82 -16.52 -14.97
N VAL A 211 -9.39 -17.62 -15.40
CA VAL A 211 -9.42 -18.04 -16.82
C VAL A 211 -10.85 -18.42 -17.16
N ASP A 212 -11.42 -17.74 -18.16
CA ASP A 212 -12.77 -17.97 -18.62
C ASP A 212 -12.78 -18.27 -20.12
N ILE A 213 -13.72 -19.09 -20.56
CA ILE A 213 -13.99 -19.35 -21.98
C ILE A 213 -15.14 -18.46 -22.39
N GLN A 214 -14.91 -17.57 -23.35
CA GLN A 214 -15.99 -16.81 -23.96
C GLN A 214 -16.86 -17.71 -24.82
N ARG A 215 -18.13 -17.78 -24.52
CA ARG A 215 -19.11 -18.61 -25.21
C ARG A 215 -20.24 -17.76 -25.77
N THR A 216 -20.97 -18.30 -26.75
CA THR A 216 -22.24 -17.73 -27.18
C THR A 216 -23.28 -17.88 -26.06
N ASN A 217 -24.36 -17.08 -26.14
CA ASN A 217 -25.44 -17.16 -25.14
C ASN A 217 -26.07 -18.58 -25.06
N GLU A 218 -26.11 -19.32 -26.16
CA GLU A 218 -26.63 -20.69 -26.23
C GLU A 218 -25.72 -21.70 -25.51
N GLU A 219 -24.39 -21.42 -25.46
CA GLU A 219 -23.39 -22.26 -24.80
C GLU A 219 -23.29 -21.96 -23.30
N LEU A 220 -23.68 -20.76 -22.83
CA LEU A 220 -23.61 -20.35 -21.42
C LEU A 220 -24.48 -21.23 -20.51
N GLU A 221 -25.54 -21.87 -21.03
CA GLU A 221 -26.42 -22.76 -20.28
C GLU A 221 -25.77 -24.11 -19.95
N SER A 222 -24.65 -24.48 -20.60
CA SER A 222 -24.07 -25.84 -20.53
C SER A 222 -22.99 -26.05 -19.48
N HIS A 223 -22.48 -25.03 -18.81
CA HIS A 223 -21.42 -25.08 -17.80
C HIS A 223 -20.15 -25.86 -18.23
N ILE A 224 -19.80 -25.88 -19.51
CA ILE A 224 -18.61 -26.56 -19.96
C ILE A 224 -17.38 -25.72 -19.59
N THR A 225 -16.47 -26.29 -18.82
CA THR A 225 -15.24 -25.64 -18.36
C THR A 225 -14.00 -26.07 -19.14
N ALA A 226 -14.08 -27.10 -19.96
CA ALA A 226 -12.96 -27.58 -20.77
C ALA A 226 -12.83 -26.81 -22.08
N PHE A 227 -11.59 -26.61 -22.53
CA PHE A 227 -11.31 -26.09 -23.87
C PHE A 227 -11.72 -27.12 -24.93
N SER A 228 -12.41 -26.70 -25.96
CA SER A 228 -12.76 -27.54 -27.11
C SER A 228 -11.86 -27.24 -28.31
N ASN A 229 -11.79 -28.20 -29.24
CA ASN A 229 -11.03 -28.06 -30.49
C ASN A 229 -11.61 -26.93 -31.37
#